data_e1bc6e0bcc9973253b1e31c1658e4d19
#
_entry.id   e1bc6e0bcc9973253b1e31c1658e4d19
#
_cell.length_a   1.000
_cell.length_b   1.000
_cell.length_c   1.000
_cell.angle_alpha   90.00
_cell.angle_beta   90.00
_cell.angle_gamma   90.00
#
_symmetry.space_group_name_H-M   'P 1'
#
loop_
_entity.id
_entity.type
_entity.pdbx_description
1 polymer ?
#
loop_
_entity_poly.entity_id
_entity_poly.type
_entity_poly.pdbx_seq_one_letter_code
_entity_poly.pdbx_strand_id
1 'polypeptide(L)'
;MKLISEFNDYAVAPVIVEENEKGEKEYFIEGVFMQSDIKNRNGRIYPEQVMKKEVDRYVKEFVEKDRAFGELGHPDGPTINLDKVSHMITKLEQDGKNFMGRAKILSTPNGQIVRNLINDGAKLGVSSRGLGSLETRGGAQVVKDDFQLATAADIVADPSAPEAFVEGIMEGVEWYYDSGILKMKDAEQMQKELRTAKSSKLQETKLNLWKKFVENL
;
A
#
# COMPACT_ATOMS: atom_id res chain seq x y z
N MET A 1 -9.52 10.75 -3.35
CA MET A 1 -8.74 9.93 -2.39
C MET A 1 -7.29 9.96 -2.81
N LYS A 2 -6.37 9.97 -1.87
CA LYS A 2 -4.93 9.89 -2.14
C LYS A 2 -4.44 8.47 -1.86
N LEU A 3 -3.43 7.99 -2.59
CA LEU A 3 -2.75 6.77 -2.24
C LEU A 3 -1.97 6.99 -0.94
N ILE A 4 -2.14 6.10 0.00
CA ILE A 4 -1.46 6.11 1.29
C ILE A 4 -0.66 4.81 1.39
N SER A 5 0.66 4.92 1.45
CA SER A 5 1.56 3.80 1.70
C SER A 5 2.20 4.00 3.06
N GLU A 6 2.17 2.98 3.89
CA GLU A 6 2.67 3.03 5.26
C GLU A 6 3.78 2.03 5.48
N PHE A 7 4.76 2.52 6.18
CA PHE A 7 5.92 1.78 6.59
C PHE A 7 5.83 1.50 8.09
N ASN A 8 5.94 0.25 8.50
CA ASN A 8 5.87 -0.12 9.91
C ASN A 8 7.27 -0.41 10.44
N ASP A 9 7.78 0.48 11.30
CA ASP A 9 9.12 0.40 11.90
C ASP A 9 9.35 -0.79 12.82
N TYR A 10 8.27 -1.37 13.31
CA TYR A 10 8.32 -2.42 14.32
C TYR A 10 8.23 -3.82 13.74
N ALA A 11 7.98 -3.91 12.46
CA ALA A 11 7.75 -5.18 11.79
C ALA A 11 8.93 -5.61 10.92
N VAL A 12 10.02 -6.00 11.55
CA VAL A 12 10.76 -7.12 11.00
C VAL A 12 9.86 -8.33 11.24
N ALA A 13 9.01 -8.65 10.27
CA ALA A 13 8.11 -9.78 10.41
C ALA A 13 8.96 -11.04 10.59
N PRO A 14 8.83 -11.79 11.70
CA PRO A 14 9.56 -13.03 11.85
C PRO A 14 9.15 -13.96 10.71
N VAL A 15 10.13 -14.58 10.11
CA VAL A 15 9.91 -15.58 9.08
C VAL A 15 9.69 -16.91 9.76
N ILE A 16 8.56 -17.54 9.45
CA ILE A 16 8.21 -18.86 9.95
C ILE A 16 8.31 -19.85 8.79
N VAL A 17 9.05 -20.92 8.98
CA VAL A 17 9.13 -22.02 8.02
C VAL A 17 8.39 -23.21 8.63
N GLU A 18 7.34 -23.64 7.98
CA GLU A 18 6.54 -24.79 8.38
C GLU A 18 6.68 -25.91 7.33
N GLU A 19 6.49 -27.13 7.74
CA GLU A 19 6.45 -28.29 6.84
C GLU A 19 4.98 -28.69 6.66
N ASN A 20 4.54 -28.79 5.41
CA ASN A 20 3.18 -29.23 5.12
C ASN A 20 3.05 -30.76 5.19
N GLU A 21 1.84 -31.28 5.08
CA GLU A 21 1.56 -32.74 5.11
C GLU A 21 2.31 -33.56 4.05
N LYS A 22 2.86 -32.90 3.03
CA LYS A 22 3.65 -33.54 1.96
C LYS A 22 5.17 -33.47 2.20
N GLY A 23 5.60 -32.91 3.35
CA GLY A 23 7.01 -32.71 3.65
C GLY A 23 7.66 -31.54 2.92
N GLU A 24 6.86 -30.62 2.33
CA GLU A 24 7.37 -29.44 1.64
C GLU A 24 7.43 -28.25 2.60
N LYS A 25 8.49 -27.47 2.52
CA LYS A 25 8.65 -26.26 3.32
C LYS A 25 7.76 -25.15 2.81
N GLU A 26 6.91 -24.62 3.69
CA GLU A 26 6.11 -23.42 3.49
C GLU A 26 6.68 -22.25 4.29
N TYR A 27 6.73 -21.09 3.68
CA TYR A 27 7.29 -19.88 4.26
C TYR A 27 6.16 -18.91 4.59
N PHE A 28 6.19 -18.36 5.80
CA PHE A 28 5.24 -17.34 6.25
C PHE A 28 5.99 -16.15 6.83
N ILE A 29 5.36 -14.98 6.74
CA ILE A 29 5.70 -13.81 7.52
C ILE A 29 4.55 -13.54 8.50
N GLU A 30 4.88 -13.22 9.74
CA GLU A 30 3.89 -12.93 10.78
C GLU A 30 4.36 -11.78 11.66
N GLY A 31 3.45 -10.91 12.09
CA GLY A 31 3.77 -9.81 12.98
C GLY A 31 2.77 -8.66 12.87
N VAL A 32 3.18 -7.49 13.37
CA VAL A 32 2.37 -6.28 13.28
C VAL A 32 2.42 -5.74 11.86
N PHE A 33 1.29 -5.77 11.14
CA PHE A 33 1.19 -5.22 9.79
C PHE A 33 0.78 -3.74 9.79
N MET A 34 -0.06 -3.33 10.72
CA MET A 34 -0.54 -1.94 10.85
C MET A 34 -0.77 -1.57 12.31
N GLN A 35 -0.83 -0.27 12.61
CA GLN A 35 -1.11 0.25 13.94
C GLN A 35 -2.11 1.41 13.88
N SER A 36 -3.03 1.47 14.87
CA SER A 36 -3.97 2.57 15.04
C SER A 36 -3.57 3.50 16.20
N ASP A 37 -4.07 4.74 16.17
CA ASP A 37 -3.88 5.77 17.20
C ASP A 37 -2.42 6.07 17.59
N ILE A 38 -1.49 5.72 16.71
CA ILE A 38 -0.06 5.99 16.86
C ILE A 38 0.37 6.83 15.65
N LYS A 39 1.09 7.92 15.92
CA LYS A 39 1.70 8.73 14.87
C LYS A 39 2.88 7.95 14.28
N ASN A 40 2.75 7.53 13.03
CA ASN A 40 3.79 6.81 12.33
C ASN A 40 4.92 7.75 11.83
N ARG A 41 5.96 7.19 11.23
CA ARG A 41 7.11 7.97 10.69
C ARG A 41 6.71 8.97 9.62
N ASN A 42 5.65 8.68 8.87
CA ASN A 42 5.10 9.59 7.85
C ASN A 42 4.25 10.72 8.45
N GLY A 43 4.20 10.82 9.78
CA GLY A 43 3.41 11.83 10.48
C GLY A 43 1.91 11.58 10.45
N ARG A 44 1.46 10.38 10.07
CA ARG A 44 0.06 10.00 9.95
C ARG A 44 -0.45 9.27 11.17
N ILE A 45 -1.72 9.46 11.47
CA ILE A 45 -2.46 8.73 12.51
C ILE A 45 -3.69 8.12 11.87
N TYR A 46 -3.87 6.83 12.09
CA TYR A 46 -5.06 6.08 11.71
C TYR A 46 -5.95 5.92 12.94
N PRO A 47 -7.11 6.60 13.01
CA PRO A 47 -8.03 6.38 14.12
C PRO A 47 -8.44 4.91 14.20
N GLU A 48 -8.52 4.36 15.43
CA GLU A 48 -8.82 2.94 15.64
C GLU A 48 -10.11 2.52 14.93
N GLN A 49 -11.17 3.34 15.04
CA GLN A 49 -12.46 3.04 14.41
C GLN A 49 -12.37 2.95 12.88
N VAL A 50 -11.56 3.82 12.26
CA VAL A 50 -11.35 3.83 10.80
C VAL A 50 -10.58 2.58 10.38
N MET A 51 -9.47 2.29 11.08
CA MET A 51 -8.64 1.13 10.78
C MET A 51 -9.40 -0.18 11.01
N LYS A 52 -10.09 -0.32 12.15
CA LYS A 52 -10.87 -1.51 12.46
C LYS A 52 -11.95 -1.77 11.41
N LYS A 53 -12.77 -0.76 11.08
CA LYS A 53 -13.82 -0.87 10.05
C LYS A 53 -13.25 -1.39 8.74
N GLU A 54 -12.11 -0.85 8.33
CA GLU A 54 -11.50 -1.19 7.06
C GLU A 54 -10.83 -2.57 7.08
N VAL A 55 -10.21 -2.94 8.18
CA VAL A 55 -9.65 -4.30 8.37
C VAL A 55 -10.77 -5.34 8.37
N ASP A 56 -11.88 -5.10 9.08
CA ASP A 56 -13.03 -6.00 9.09
C ASP A 56 -13.60 -6.21 7.66
N ARG A 57 -13.68 -5.14 6.85
CA ARG A 57 -14.05 -5.23 5.43
C ARG A 57 -13.03 -6.03 4.62
N TYR A 58 -11.75 -5.70 4.77
CA TYR A 58 -10.67 -6.33 4.02
C TYR A 58 -10.57 -7.83 4.31
N VAL A 59 -10.71 -8.24 5.57
CA VAL A 59 -10.73 -9.64 5.97
C VAL A 59 -11.87 -10.37 5.26
N LYS A 60 -13.09 -9.86 5.36
CA LYS A 60 -14.29 -10.47 4.77
C LYS A 60 -14.26 -10.54 3.25
N GLU A 61 -13.73 -9.51 2.59
CA GLU A 61 -13.78 -9.41 1.13
C GLU A 61 -12.59 -10.06 0.44
N PHE A 62 -11.43 -10.13 1.11
CA PHE A 62 -10.19 -10.59 0.50
C PHE A 62 -9.54 -11.76 1.26
N VAL A 63 -9.35 -11.67 2.57
CA VAL A 63 -8.64 -12.73 3.33
C VAL A 63 -9.45 -14.02 3.36
N GLU A 64 -10.72 -13.97 3.75
CA GLU A 64 -11.61 -15.14 3.81
C GLU A 64 -11.89 -15.77 2.44
N LYS A 65 -11.54 -15.08 1.36
CA LYS A 65 -11.74 -15.53 -0.02
C LYS A 65 -10.44 -15.89 -0.75
N ASP A 66 -9.34 -16.00 -0.01
CA ASP A 66 -8.00 -16.30 -0.56
C ASP A 66 -7.57 -15.35 -1.69
N ARG A 67 -7.88 -14.04 -1.54
CA ARG A 67 -7.60 -13.00 -2.54
C ARG A 67 -6.79 -11.82 -1.98
N ALA A 68 -6.35 -11.90 -0.73
CA ALA A 68 -5.57 -10.85 -0.07
C ALA A 68 -4.10 -10.90 -0.49
N PHE A 69 -3.83 -10.57 -1.74
CA PHE A 69 -2.47 -10.60 -2.29
C PHE A 69 -1.66 -9.37 -1.87
N GLY A 70 -0.33 -9.58 -1.75
CA GLY A 70 0.66 -8.53 -1.61
C GLY A 70 1.81 -8.72 -2.59
N GLU A 71 2.50 -7.62 -2.87
CA GLU A 71 3.54 -7.54 -3.89
C GLU A 71 4.93 -7.46 -3.25
N LEU A 72 5.97 -7.79 -4.04
CA LEU A 72 7.35 -7.50 -3.71
C LEU A 72 7.70 -6.09 -4.17
N GLY A 73 8.00 -5.22 -3.21
CA GLY A 73 8.15 -3.79 -3.42
C GLY A 73 6.80 -3.05 -3.44
N HIS A 74 6.85 -1.71 -3.41
CA HIS A 74 5.67 -0.88 -3.62
C HIS A 74 5.46 -0.61 -5.10
N PRO A 75 4.29 -0.94 -5.68
CA PRO A 75 3.94 -0.52 -7.03
C PRO A 75 3.50 0.95 -7.07
N ASP A 76 3.47 1.51 -8.27
CA ASP A 76 3.08 2.90 -8.53
C ASP A 76 1.56 3.14 -8.44
N GLY A 77 0.77 2.18 -7.94
CA GLY A 77 -0.67 2.31 -7.89
C GLY A 77 -1.33 1.45 -6.80
N PRO A 78 -2.62 1.66 -6.55
CA PRO A 78 -3.37 0.91 -5.55
C PRO A 78 -3.83 -0.48 -6.06
N THR A 79 -3.76 -0.72 -7.35
CA THR A 79 -4.18 -1.99 -7.95
C THR A 79 -3.09 -3.04 -7.76
N ILE A 80 -3.49 -4.27 -7.41
CA ILE A 80 -2.57 -5.40 -7.32
C ILE A 80 -2.21 -5.89 -8.72
N ASN A 81 -0.89 -5.96 -9.02
CA ASN A 81 -0.36 -6.53 -10.25
C ASN A 81 -0.04 -8.01 -10.01
N LEU A 82 -0.81 -8.90 -10.62
CA LEU A 82 -0.67 -10.33 -10.39
C LEU A 82 0.71 -10.89 -10.78
N ASP A 83 1.40 -10.29 -11.72
CA ASP A 83 2.77 -10.61 -12.11
C ASP A 83 3.82 -10.23 -11.04
N LYS A 84 3.47 -9.35 -10.09
CA LYS A 84 4.32 -8.91 -8.99
C LYS A 84 3.97 -9.53 -7.63
N VAL A 85 2.90 -10.32 -7.58
CA VAL A 85 2.48 -10.98 -6.35
C VAL A 85 3.57 -11.89 -5.81
N SER A 86 3.91 -11.73 -4.53
CA SER A 86 4.90 -12.53 -3.82
C SER A 86 4.31 -13.33 -2.67
N HIS A 87 3.19 -12.89 -2.10
CA HIS A 87 2.57 -13.51 -0.93
C HIS A 87 1.06 -13.29 -0.91
N MET A 88 0.39 -14.02 -0.02
CA MET A 88 -1.03 -13.90 0.24
C MET A 88 -1.26 -13.83 1.75
N ILE A 89 -1.98 -12.82 2.20
CA ILE A 89 -2.35 -12.63 3.60
C ILE A 89 -3.41 -13.66 3.95
N THR A 90 -3.12 -14.49 4.95
CA THR A 90 -3.99 -15.60 5.40
C THR A 90 -4.69 -15.29 6.70
N LYS A 91 -4.19 -14.30 7.47
CA LYS A 91 -4.79 -13.86 8.73
C LYS A 91 -4.50 -12.37 8.93
N LEU A 92 -5.49 -11.65 9.45
CA LEU A 92 -5.36 -10.28 9.88
C LEU A 92 -6.37 -10.02 11.00
N GLU A 93 -5.90 -9.67 12.19
CA GLU A 93 -6.74 -9.47 13.37
C GLU A 93 -6.24 -8.32 14.24
N GLN A 94 -7.14 -7.68 14.96
CA GLN A 94 -6.79 -6.61 15.90
C GLN A 94 -6.33 -7.18 17.25
N ASP A 95 -5.21 -6.67 17.75
CA ASP A 95 -4.71 -6.88 19.10
C ASP A 95 -4.36 -5.51 19.72
N GLY A 96 -5.29 -4.96 20.49
CA GLY A 96 -5.17 -3.60 21.00
C GLY A 96 -5.05 -2.57 19.89
N LYS A 97 -3.96 -1.82 19.87
CA LYS A 97 -3.66 -0.86 18.78
C LYS A 97 -2.96 -1.49 17.59
N ASN A 98 -2.52 -2.72 17.70
CA ASN A 98 -1.85 -3.44 16.65
C ASN A 98 -2.84 -4.24 15.80
N PHE A 99 -2.53 -4.36 14.52
CA PHE A 99 -3.20 -5.29 13.61
C PHE A 99 -2.18 -6.34 13.20
N MET A 100 -2.33 -7.51 13.82
CA MET A 100 -1.46 -8.66 13.61
C MET A 100 -1.82 -9.35 12.32
N GLY A 101 -0.84 -9.57 11.47
CA GLY A 101 -1.02 -10.24 10.19
C GLY A 101 -0.15 -11.48 10.05
N ARG A 102 -0.63 -12.42 9.24
CA ARG A 102 0.13 -13.57 8.77
C ARG A 102 -0.05 -13.70 7.27
N ALA A 103 1.03 -13.91 6.53
CA ALA A 103 0.98 -14.08 5.09
C ALA A 103 1.85 -15.25 4.65
N LYS A 104 1.33 -16.06 3.72
CA LYS A 104 2.04 -17.17 3.08
C LYS A 104 2.82 -16.66 1.88
N ILE A 105 4.10 -16.96 1.81
CA ILE A 105 4.94 -16.69 0.64
C ILE A 105 4.59 -17.70 -0.45
N LEU A 106 4.14 -17.18 -1.59
CA LEU A 106 3.66 -18.00 -2.70
C LEU A 106 4.83 -18.56 -3.56
N SER A 107 4.50 -19.52 -4.41
CA SER A 107 5.46 -20.10 -5.38
C SER A 107 5.58 -19.30 -6.69
N THR A 108 5.13 -18.05 -6.69
CA THR A 108 5.30 -17.11 -7.82
C THR A 108 6.78 -16.73 -7.98
N PRO A 109 7.21 -16.19 -9.14
CA PRO A 109 8.59 -15.72 -9.32
C PRO A 109 9.04 -14.76 -8.22
N ASN A 110 8.19 -13.79 -7.83
CA ASN A 110 8.52 -12.84 -6.76
C ASN A 110 8.51 -13.49 -5.37
N GLY A 111 7.62 -14.45 -5.12
CA GLY A 111 7.66 -15.25 -3.90
C GLY A 111 8.93 -16.08 -3.79
N GLN A 112 9.44 -16.59 -4.90
CA GLN A 112 10.72 -17.31 -4.91
C GLN A 112 11.90 -16.38 -4.59
N ILE A 113 11.88 -15.13 -5.08
CA ILE A 113 12.88 -14.12 -4.70
C ILE A 113 12.83 -13.89 -3.18
N VAL A 114 11.63 -13.70 -2.61
CA VAL A 114 11.45 -13.52 -1.16
C VAL A 114 12.01 -14.71 -0.38
N ARG A 115 11.70 -15.95 -0.80
CA ARG A 115 12.24 -17.17 -0.15
C ARG A 115 13.76 -17.24 -0.19
N ASN A 116 14.37 -16.89 -1.31
CA ASN A 116 15.81 -16.88 -1.45
C ASN A 116 16.45 -15.83 -0.53
N LEU A 117 15.91 -14.61 -0.51
CA LEU A 117 16.37 -13.55 0.39
C LEU A 117 16.29 -13.98 1.87
N ILE A 118 15.19 -14.62 2.26
CA ILE A 118 14.99 -15.16 3.61
C ILE A 118 16.02 -16.22 3.94
N ASN A 119 16.25 -17.18 3.03
CA ASN A 119 17.23 -18.26 3.22
C ASN A 119 18.66 -17.73 3.33
N ASP A 120 18.95 -16.61 2.65
CA ASP A 120 20.23 -15.91 2.71
C ASP A 120 20.36 -15.01 3.95
N GLY A 121 19.33 -14.98 4.84
CA GLY A 121 19.34 -14.24 6.10
C GLY A 121 18.92 -12.76 5.98
N ALA A 122 18.36 -12.35 4.85
CA ALA A 122 17.85 -11.00 4.69
C ALA A 122 16.65 -10.75 5.63
N LYS A 123 16.62 -9.56 6.23
CA LYS A 123 15.47 -9.07 6.99
C LYS A 123 14.57 -8.27 6.05
N LEU A 124 13.32 -8.64 6.00
CA LEU A 124 12.33 -7.99 5.15
C LEU A 124 11.28 -7.28 6.00
N GLY A 125 10.87 -6.11 5.58
CA GLY A 125 9.79 -5.36 6.19
C GLY A 125 8.46 -5.56 5.48
N VAL A 126 7.38 -5.08 6.09
CA VAL A 126 6.05 -5.01 5.48
C VAL A 126 5.50 -3.60 5.55
N SER A 127 4.71 -3.24 4.56
CA SER A 127 4.11 -1.92 4.44
C SER A 127 2.72 -2.02 3.86
N SER A 128 1.73 -1.43 4.53
CA SER A 128 0.36 -1.38 4.01
C SER A 128 0.22 -0.31 2.92
N ARG A 129 -0.73 -0.54 2.03
CA ARG A 129 -1.07 0.36 0.93
C ARG A 129 -2.59 0.51 0.83
N GLY A 130 -3.06 1.76 0.72
CA GLY A 130 -4.47 2.05 0.65
C GLY A 130 -4.76 3.41 0.00
N LEU A 131 -6.02 3.73 -0.07
CA LEU A 131 -6.55 5.01 -0.54
C LEU A 131 -7.30 5.69 0.58
N GLY A 132 -7.21 7.01 0.68
CA GLY A 132 -7.95 7.76 1.68
C GLY A 132 -7.71 9.25 1.59
N SER A 133 -8.48 10.00 2.34
CA SER A 133 -8.29 11.43 2.54
C SER A 133 -7.59 11.69 3.87
N LEU A 134 -6.83 12.77 3.92
CA LEU A 134 -6.09 13.20 5.11
C LEU A 134 -6.65 14.53 5.62
N GLU A 135 -6.64 14.71 6.94
CA GLU A 135 -6.97 15.95 7.60
C GLU A 135 -5.84 16.32 8.57
N THR A 136 -5.41 17.58 8.56
CA THR A 136 -4.38 18.03 9.51
C THR A 136 -5.01 18.36 10.85
N ARG A 137 -4.61 17.67 11.91
CA ARG A 137 -5.01 17.93 13.31
C ARG A 137 -3.79 17.89 14.22
N GLY A 138 -3.57 18.95 15.01
CA GLY A 138 -2.52 18.96 16.04
C GLY A 138 -1.10 18.66 15.51
N GLY A 139 -0.79 19.04 14.27
CA GLY A 139 0.53 18.76 13.67
C GLY A 139 0.72 17.31 13.20
N ALA A 140 -0.35 16.55 13.08
CA ALA A 140 -0.36 15.23 12.46
C ALA A 140 -1.37 15.19 11.30
N GLN A 141 -1.14 14.27 10.36
CA GLN A 141 -2.08 13.95 9.29
C GLN A 141 -2.97 12.80 9.75
N VAL A 142 -4.25 13.08 9.97
CA VAL A 142 -5.23 12.08 10.42
C VAL A 142 -5.95 11.50 9.22
N VAL A 143 -5.94 10.18 9.10
CA VAL A 143 -6.62 9.45 8.02
C VAL A 143 -8.13 9.47 8.28
N LYS A 144 -8.91 9.77 7.25
CA LYS A 144 -10.37 9.88 7.33
C LYS A 144 -11.07 8.54 7.12
N ASP A 145 -12.37 8.55 7.33
CA ASP A 145 -13.27 7.39 7.27
C ASP A 145 -13.52 6.82 5.86
N ASP A 146 -13.02 7.51 4.82
CA ASP A 146 -13.00 7.05 3.44
C ASP A 146 -11.77 6.16 3.11
N PHE A 147 -10.99 5.78 4.13
CA PHE A 147 -9.84 4.90 3.97
C PHE A 147 -10.23 3.52 3.46
N GLN A 148 -9.51 3.02 2.45
CA GLN A 148 -9.67 1.70 1.86
C GLN A 148 -8.32 1.04 1.61
N LEU A 149 -8.10 -0.15 2.15
CA LEU A 149 -6.90 -0.95 1.91
C LEU A 149 -6.91 -1.53 0.50
N ALA A 150 -5.83 -1.33 -0.21
CA ALA A 150 -5.47 -2.09 -1.40
C ALA A 150 -4.78 -3.40 -1.01
N THR A 151 -3.84 -3.32 -0.06
CA THR A 151 -3.25 -4.47 0.63
C THR A 151 -2.85 -4.11 2.05
N ALA A 152 -2.97 -5.07 2.96
CA ALA A 152 -2.51 -4.90 4.34
C ALA A 152 -0.99 -5.02 4.49
N ALA A 153 -0.30 -5.63 3.52
CA ALA A 153 1.15 -5.73 3.50
C ALA A 153 1.66 -5.93 2.06
N ASP A 154 2.60 -5.10 1.63
CA ASP A 154 3.58 -5.40 0.58
C ASP A 154 4.91 -5.74 1.26
N ILE A 155 5.72 -6.64 0.69
CA ILE A 155 7.06 -6.94 1.21
C ILE A 155 8.03 -5.91 0.64
N VAL A 156 8.77 -5.24 1.52
CA VAL A 156 9.70 -4.17 1.17
C VAL A 156 11.09 -4.44 1.77
N ALA A 157 12.13 -3.83 1.20
CA ALA A 157 13.45 -3.85 1.80
C ALA A 157 13.46 -3.12 3.15
N ASP A 158 14.47 -3.37 3.99
CA ASP A 158 14.58 -2.90 5.36
C ASP A 158 14.17 -1.42 5.53
N PRO A 159 13.27 -1.16 6.49
CA PRO A 159 12.80 0.16 6.88
C PRO A 159 13.87 1.14 7.42
N SER A 160 15.08 0.71 7.65
CA SER A 160 16.15 1.58 8.14
C SER A 160 16.58 2.68 7.16
N ALA A 161 16.07 2.70 5.93
CA ALA A 161 16.26 3.77 4.96
C ALA A 161 14.95 4.57 4.74
N PRO A 162 14.49 5.38 5.72
CA PRO A 162 13.16 5.99 5.72
C PRO A 162 12.98 7.07 4.63
N GLU A 163 14.03 7.68 4.15
CA GLU A 163 13.94 8.82 3.25
C GLU A 163 13.89 8.43 1.77
N ALA A 164 14.32 7.22 1.41
CA ALA A 164 14.46 6.83 0.01
C ALA A 164 13.17 6.31 -0.65
N PHE A 165 12.13 5.95 0.11
CA PHE A 165 10.96 5.24 -0.42
C PHE A 165 9.62 5.94 -0.25
N VAL A 166 9.47 6.97 0.57
CA VAL A 166 8.16 7.47 0.97
C VAL A 166 7.82 8.86 0.46
N GLU A 167 8.77 9.72 0.19
CA GLU A 167 8.46 11.11 -0.22
C GLU A 167 8.17 11.30 -1.71
N GLY A 168 8.45 10.34 -2.55
CA GLY A 168 8.53 10.60 -3.99
C GLY A 168 7.36 10.18 -4.85
N ILE A 169 6.56 9.19 -4.47
CA ILE A 169 5.87 8.47 -5.54
C ILE A 169 4.39 8.80 -5.69
N MET A 170 3.63 9.17 -4.66
CA MET A 170 2.17 9.26 -4.83
C MET A 170 1.41 10.35 -4.04
N GLU A 171 2.05 11.28 -3.38
CA GLU A 171 1.33 12.36 -2.66
C GLU A 171 0.58 13.35 -3.56
N GLY A 172 0.82 13.31 -4.86
CA GLY A 172 0.23 14.20 -5.86
C GLY A 172 -0.92 13.64 -6.66
N VAL A 173 -1.25 12.37 -6.52
CA VAL A 173 -2.25 11.71 -7.37
C VAL A 173 -3.56 11.52 -6.63
N GLU A 174 -4.65 12.02 -7.19
CA GLU A 174 -6.00 11.71 -6.73
C GLU A 174 -6.56 10.54 -7.55
N TRP A 175 -7.17 9.59 -6.84
CA TRP A 175 -7.84 8.45 -7.42
C TRP A 175 -9.36 8.59 -7.30
N TYR A 176 -10.09 8.11 -8.28
CA TYR A 176 -11.54 8.07 -8.25
C TYR A 176 -12.07 6.79 -8.89
N TYR A 177 -13.25 6.37 -8.48
CA TYR A 177 -13.95 5.24 -9.09
C TYR A 177 -14.83 5.75 -10.24
N ASP A 178 -14.67 5.11 -11.41
CA ASP A 178 -15.52 5.30 -12.56
C ASP A 178 -16.02 3.93 -13.03
N SER A 179 -17.33 3.72 -12.98
CA SER A 179 -17.98 2.47 -13.41
C SER A 179 -17.37 1.19 -12.80
N GLY A 180 -16.88 1.27 -11.53
CA GLY A 180 -16.23 0.17 -10.82
C GLY A 180 -14.75 0.00 -11.14
N ILE A 181 -14.16 0.85 -11.96
CA ILE A 181 -12.73 0.87 -12.30
C ILE A 181 -12.07 2.04 -11.57
N LEU A 182 -10.96 1.78 -10.90
CA LEU A 182 -10.16 2.81 -10.24
C LEU A 182 -9.29 3.54 -11.27
N LYS A 183 -9.50 4.85 -11.39
CA LYS A 183 -8.75 5.73 -12.32
C LYS A 183 -7.95 6.78 -11.57
N MET A 184 -6.78 7.10 -12.10
CA MET A 184 -5.88 8.12 -11.59
C MET A 184 -6.31 9.51 -12.10
N LYS A 185 -6.31 10.50 -11.20
CA LYS A 185 -6.61 11.89 -11.53
C LYS A 185 -5.31 12.68 -11.60
N ASP A 186 -4.84 12.94 -12.80
CA ASP A 186 -3.57 13.62 -13.11
C ASP A 186 -3.59 15.14 -12.86
N ALA A 187 -4.33 15.62 -11.85
CA ALA A 187 -4.50 17.06 -11.63
C ALA A 187 -3.17 17.81 -11.36
N GLU A 188 -2.25 17.20 -10.62
CA GLU A 188 -0.96 17.82 -10.31
C GLU A 188 0.02 17.80 -11.48
N GLN A 189 0.01 16.73 -12.25
CA GLN A 189 0.81 16.65 -13.45
C GLN A 189 0.36 17.71 -14.47
N MET A 190 -0.96 17.89 -14.62
CA MET A 190 -1.53 18.96 -15.44
C MET A 190 -1.16 20.35 -14.93
N GLN A 191 -1.16 20.57 -13.59
CA GLN A 191 -0.68 21.83 -13.00
C GLN A 191 0.81 22.06 -13.24
N LYS A 192 1.63 21.02 -13.11
CA LYS A 192 3.08 21.12 -13.37
C LYS A 192 3.35 21.45 -14.83
N GLU A 193 2.67 20.79 -15.76
CA GLU A 193 2.77 21.09 -17.20
C GLU A 193 2.35 22.53 -17.53
N LEU A 194 1.27 23.03 -16.89
CA LEU A 194 0.86 24.44 -17.04
C LEU A 194 1.88 25.43 -16.48
N ARG A 195 2.49 25.12 -15.32
CA ARG A 195 3.50 26.01 -14.69
C ARG A 195 4.81 26.04 -15.49
N THR A 196 5.17 24.96 -16.15
CA THR A 196 6.42 24.84 -16.92
C THR A 196 6.25 25.21 -18.40
N ALA A 197 5.02 25.39 -18.88
CA ALA A 197 4.74 25.76 -20.26
C ALA A 197 5.32 27.15 -20.60
N LYS A 198 6.03 27.24 -21.70
CA LYS A 198 6.50 28.54 -22.21
C LYS A 198 5.32 29.44 -22.52
N SER A 199 5.46 30.74 -22.26
CA SER A 199 4.39 31.75 -22.46
C SER A 199 3.76 31.70 -23.85
N SER A 200 4.56 31.42 -24.89
CA SER A 200 4.11 31.32 -26.30
C SER A 200 3.28 30.06 -26.60
N LYS A 201 3.35 29.02 -25.75
CA LYS A 201 2.61 27.75 -25.93
C LYS A 201 1.55 27.52 -24.83
N LEU A 202 1.40 28.47 -23.92
CA LEU A 202 0.53 28.28 -22.74
C LEU A 202 -0.93 28.04 -23.12
N GLN A 203 -1.46 28.70 -24.15
CA GLN A 203 -2.85 28.55 -24.61
C GLN A 203 -3.07 27.15 -25.23
N GLU A 204 -2.12 26.68 -26.02
CA GLU A 204 -2.17 25.36 -26.62
C GLU A 204 -2.07 24.27 -25.57
N THR A 205 -1.17 24.43 -24.60
CA THR A 205 -1.02 23.51 -23.48
C THR A 205 -2.30 23.44 -22.65
N LYS A 206 -2.93 24.59 -22.33
CA LYS A 206 -4.22 24.64 -21.63
C LYS A 206 -5.31 23.88 -22.37
N LEU A 207 -5.43 24.08 -23.66
CA LEU A 207 -6.46 23.42 -24.48
C LEU A 207 -6.25 21.92 -24.55
N ASN A 208 -5.00 21.45 -24.71
CA ASN A 208 -4.67 20.04 -24.76
C ASN A 208 -4.89 19.34 -23.43
N LEU A 209 -4.52 19.98 -22.32
CA LEU A 209 -4.78 19.46 -20.98
C LEU A 209 -6.28 19.42 -20.65
N TRP A 210 -7.04 20.43 -21.08
CA TRP A 210 -8.49 20.44 -20.95
C TRP A 210 -9.15 19.31 -21.74
N LYS A 211 -8.75 19.07 -22.98
CA LYS A 211 -9.25 17.93 -23.78
C LYS A 211 -8.95 16.62 -23.10
N LYS A 212 -7.70 16.41 -22.67
CA LYS A 212 -7.27 15.21 -21.95
C LYS A 212 -8.05 15.02 -20.64
N PHE A 213 -8.36 16.11 -19.92
CA PHE A 213 -9.17 16.06 -18.71
C PHE A 213 -10.62 15.63 -18.98
N VAL A 214 -11.24 16.20 -20.03
CA VAL A 214 -12.63 15.87 -20.42
C VAL A 214 -12.75 14.46 -20.99
N GLU A 215 -11.75 13.98 -21.73
CA GLU A 215 -11.70 12.61 -22.27
C GLU A 215 -11.55 11.53 -21.17
N ASN A 216 -11.08 11.93 -19.97
CA ASN A 216 -10.90 11.04 -18.82
C ASN A 216 -12.00 11.20 -17.76
N LEU A 217 -13.05 12.03 -18.01
CA LEU A 217 -14.27 12.13 -17.20
C LEU A 217 -15.29 11.11 -17.66
#